data_6c4b5235f8736c7603ecf9c3e4f1fbdc
#
_entry.id   6c4b5235f8736c7603ecf9c3e4f1fbdc
#
_cell.length_a   1.000
_cell.length_b   1.000
_cell.length_c   1.000
_cell.angle_alpha   90.00
_cell.angle_beta   90.00
_cell.angle_gamma   90.00
#
_symmetry.space_group_name_H-M   'P 1'
#
loop_
_entity.id
_entity.type
_entity.pdbx_description
1 polymer ?
#
loop_
_entity_poly.entity_id
_entity_poly.type
_entity_poly.pdbx_seq_one_letter_code
_entity_poly.pdbx_strand_id
1 'polypeptide(L)'
;VIMGMLLAVVFGAANAYLGLRVGMTVSASIPAAVISMGVIRVIMKKDSILESNMVQTIGSAGESLAAGAIFTLPVLFLWAKDGIMDSPSLLTIMLISLCGGILGVLFMVPLRNALIVKEHGTLPYPEGTACAEVLLAGEEGGASAKSVFAGMGFAALFKFITDGIKVIPGVITAPIKSLKTELSAEVYLSLIHISEPTRLGMIS
;
A
#
# COMPACT_ATOMS: atom_id res chain seq x y z
N VAL A 1 -5.27 18.88 -0.49
CA VAL A 1 -5.25 18.36 -1.86
C VAL A 1 -3.81 18.24 -2.37
N ILE A 2 -3.04 19.33 -2.47
CA ILE A 2 -1.65 19.31 -3.00
C ILE A 2 -0.78 18.27 -2.29
N MET A 3 -0.83 18.23 -0.97
CA MET A 3 -0.10 17.24 -0.17
C MET A 3 -0.55 15.80 -0.50
N GLY A 4 -1.85 15.57 -0.65
CA GLY A 4 -2.37 14.27 -1.07
C GLY A 4 -1.86 13.85 -2.45
N MET A 5 -1.81 14.78 -3.41
CA MET A 5 -1.25 14.52 -4.74
C MET A 5 0.26 14.19 -4.68
N LEU A 6 1.03 14.89 -3.86
CA LEU A 6 2.45 14.56 -3.65
C LEU A 6 2.62 13.16 -3.06
N LEU A 7 1.84 12.81 -2.04
CA LEU A 7 1.87 11.47 -1.45
C LEU A 7 1.41 10.41 -2.46
N ALA A 8 0.42 10.68 -3.31
CA ALA A 8 -0.03 9.78 -4.36
C ALA A 8 1.10 9.42 -5.33
N VAL A 9 1.90 10.41 -5.75
CA VAL A 9 3.06 10.19 -6.62
C VAL A 9 4.14 9.39 -5.90
N VAL A 10 4.47 9.74 -4.66
CA VAL A 10 5.51 9.05 -3.88
C VAL A 10 5.12 7.61 -3.59
N PHE A 11 3.91 7.35 -3.10
CA PHE A 11 3.46 6.00 -2.80
C PHE A 11 3.21 5.18 -4.07
N GLY A 12 2.72 5.81 -5.14
CA GLY A 12 2.59 5.17 -6.44
C GLY A 12 3.94 4.69 -6.97
N ALA A 13 4.96 5.55 -6.93
CA ALA A 13 6.32 5.19 -7.35
C ALA A 13 6.94 4.11 -6.44
N ALA A 14 6.75 4.21 -5.12
CA ALA A 14 7.23 3.21 -4.17
C ALA A 14 6.57 1.85 -4.41
N ASN A 15 5.26 1.81 -4.62
CA ASN A 15 4.55 0.58 -4.93
C ASN A 15 4.94 0.01 -6.31
N ALA A 16 5.15 0.86 -7.31
CA ALA A 16 5.66 0.42 -8.60
C ALA A 16 7.02 -0.27 -8.45
N TYR A 17 7.93 0.32 -7.70
CA TYR A 17 9.23 -0.26 -7.42
C TYR A 17 9.15 -1.60 -6.66
N LEU A 18 8.34 -1.64 -5.60
CA LEU A 18 8.17 -2.86 -4.79
C LEU A 18 7.48 -3.97 -5.59
N GLY A 19 6.42 -3.65 -6.31
CA GLY A 19 5.68 -4.62 -7.11
C GLY A 19 6.52 -5.26 -8.19
N LEU A 20 7.35 -4.48 -8.89
CA LEU A 20 8.26 -5.02 -9.91
C LEU A 20 9.41 -5.82 -9.31
N ARG A 21 9.86 -5.50 -8.09
CA ARG A 21 11.00 -6.17 -7.46
C ARG A 21 10.61 -7.41 -6.68
N VAL A 22 9.51 -7.36 -5.94
CA VAL A 22 9.10 -8.38 -4.97
C VAL A 22 7.83 -9.11 -5.41
N GLY A 23 7.10 -8.58 -6.38
CA GLY A 23 5.83 -9.15 -6.85
C GLY A 23 4.65 -8.87 -5.90
N MET A 24 4.82 -7.97 -4.93
CA MET A 24 3.80 -7.60 -3.96
C MET A 24 3.64 -6.09 -3.89
N THR A 25 2.43 -5.66 -3.59
CA THR A 25 2.10 -4.26 -3.30
C THR A 25 1.74 -4.11 -1.82
N VAL A 26 2.03 -2.95 -1.26
CA VAL A 26 1.77 -2.63 0.15
C VAL A 26 0.78 -1.48 0.21
N SER A 27 -0.24 -1.60 1.07
CA SER A 27 -1.17 -0.50 1.28
C SER A 27 -0.48 0.70 1.94
N ALA A 28 -0.64 1.86 1.34
CA ALA A 28 -0.11 3.12 1.83
C ALA A 28 -1.16 3.94 2.60
N SER A 29 -2.36 3.41 2.81
CA SER A 29 -3.47 4.12 3.46
C SER A 29 -3.13 4.56 4.88
N ILE A 30 -2.59 3.65 5.70
CA ILE A 30 -2.21 3.95 7.09
C ILE A 30 -0.99 4.90 7.15
N PRO A 31 0.12 4.64 6.44
CA PRO A 31 1.22 5.60 6.37
C PRO A 31 0.81 6.99 5.90
N ALA A 32 -0.07 7.06 4.89
CA ALA A 32 -0.60 8.34 4.42
C ALA A 32 -1.41 9.07 5.49
N ALA A 33 -2.23 8.35 6.26
CA ALA A 33 -2.98 8.92 7.38
C ALA A 33 -2.04 9.51 8.44
N VAL A 34 -1.03 8.75 8.86
CA VAL A 34 -0.07 9.20 9.88
C VAL A 34 0.74 10.41 9.41
N ILE A 35 1.26 10.38 8.18
CA ILE A 35 2.02 11.50 7.60
C ILE A 35 1.13 12.73 7.47
N SER A 36 -0.13 12.56 7.02
CA SER A 36 -1.06 13.68 6.86
C SER A 36 -1.35 14.36 8.19
N MET A 37 -1.62 13.60 9.24
CA MET A 37 -1.85 14.15 10.59
C MET A 37 -0.61 14.89 11.10
N GLY A 38 0.57 14.29 10.96
CA GLY A 38 1.82 14.90 11.41
C GLY A 38 2.09 16.24 10.71
N VAL A 39 1.95 16.27 9.39
CA VAL A 39 2.20 17.49 8.60
C VAL A 39 1.14 18.57 8.86
N ILE A 40 -0.15 18.20 8.88
CA ILE A 40 -1.24 19.16 9.12
C ILE A 40 -1.10 19.76 10.52
N ARG A 41 -0.81 18.97 11.54
CA ARG A 41 -0.61 19.44 12.91
C ARG A 41 0.60 20.35 13.05
N VAL A 42 1.75 19.98 12.45
CA VAL A 42 3.01 20.74 12.59
C VAL A 42 3.00 22.00 11.72
N ILE A 43 2.57 21.91 10.46
CA ILE A 43 2.66 23.01 9.49
C ILE A 43 1.43 23.93 9.60
N MET A 44 0.23 23.36 9.62
CA MET A 44 -1.01 24.14 9.61
C MET A 44 -1.49 24.51 11.02
N LYS A 45 -0.93 23.88 12.06
CA LYS A 45 -1.32 24.05 13.47
C LYS A 45 -2.82 23.88 13.67
N LYS A 46 -3.44 22.99 12.93
CA LYS A 46 -4.84 22.63 12.98
C LYS A 46 -4.97 21.14 13.25
N ASP A 47 -5.94 20.79 14.06
CA ASP A 47 -6.38 19.41 14.23
C ASP A 47 -7.68 19.23 13.43
N SER A 48 -7.58 18.69 12.24
CA SER A 48 -8.71 18.45 11.33
C SER A 48 -8.64 17.04 10.75
N ILE A 49 -9.46 16.16 11.30
CA ILE A 49 -9.57 14.78 10.83
C ILE A 49 -10.04 14.70 9.36
N LEU A 50 -10.93 15.62 8.96
CA LEU A 50 -11.44 15.65 7.59
C LEU A 50 -10.36 16.00 6.57
N GLU A 51 -9.48 16.96 6.90
CA GLU A 51 -8.36 17.32 6.03
C GLU A 51 -7.36 16.17 5.95
N SER A 52 -7.07 15.51 7.07
CA SER A 52 -6.18 14.34 7.13
C SER A 52 -6.75 13.17 6.34
N ASN A 53 -8.05 12.90 6.46
CA ASN A 53 -8.73 11.86 5.71
C ASN A 53 -8.72 12.15 4.19
N MET A 54 -8.93 13.40 3.79
CA MET A 54 -8.84 13.79 2.38
C MET A 54 -7.43 13.56 1.81
N VAL A 55 -6.40 13.92 2.55
CA VAL A 55 -5.00 13.71 2.13
C VAL A 55 -4.67 12.23 2.05
N GLN A 56 -5.10 11.44 3.02
CA GLN A 56 -4.93 9.99 3.04
C GLN A 56 -5.63 9.34 1.83
N THR A 57 -6.89 9.70 1.56
CA THR A 57 -7.66 9.14 0.44
C THR A 57 -7.03 9.45 -0.92
N ILE A 58 -6.58 10.69 -1.13
CA ILE A 58 -5.89 11.07 -2.37
C ILE A 58 -4.54 10.35 -2.46
N GLY A 59 -3.80 10.24 -1.36
CA GLY A 59 -2.51 9.57 -1.31
C GLY A 59 -2.61 8.08 -1.66
N SER A 60 -3.60 7.39 -1.10
CA SER A 60 -3.82 5.96 -1.36
C SER A 60 -4.35 5.67 -2.77
N ALA A 61 -4.99 6.64 -3.43
CA ALA A 61 -5.44 6.47 -4.81
C ALA A 61 -4.26 6.25 -5.78
N GLY A 62 -3.13 6.95 -5.56
CA GLY A 62 -1.92 6.76 -6.38
C GLY A 62 -1.31 5.37 -6.23
N GLU A 63 -1.28 4.86 -5.02
CA GLU A 63 -0.83 3.50 -4.72
C GLU A 63 -1.72 2.46 -5.39
N SER A 64 -3.04 2.59 -5.28
CA SER A 64 -4.01 1.65 -5.87
C SER A 64 -3.92 1.62 -7.40
N LEU A 65 -3.72 2.78 -8.03
CA LEU A 65 -3.50 2.86 -9.48
C LEU A 65 -2.20 2.17 -9.88
N ALA A 66 -1.12 2.39 -9.15
CA ALA A 66 0.16 1.74 -9.39
C ALA A 66 0.06 0.22 -9.23
N ALA A 67 -0.64 -0.27 -8.20
CA ALA A 67 -0.87 -1.69 -7.97
C ALA A 67 -1.59 -2.34 -9.16
N GLY A 68 -2.66 -1.72 -9.66
CA GLY A 68 -3.37 -2.20 -10.86
C GLY A 68 -2.47 -2.23 -12.10
N ALA A 69 -1.69 -1.19 -12.32
CA ALA A 69 -0.79 -1.07 -13.47
C ALA A 69 0.33 -2.12 -13.46
N ILE A 70 0.93 -2.39 -12.31
CA ILE A 70 2.08 -3.32 -12.18
C ILE A 70 1.71 -4.75 -12.57
N PHE A 71 0.51 -5.20 -12.25
CA PHE A 71 0.09 -6.57 -12.55
C PHE A 71 -0.43 -6.75 -13.97
N THR A 72 -0.81 -5.68 -14.65
CA THR A 72 -1.41 -5.75 -16.00
C THR A 72 -0.48 -5.30 -17.11
N LEU A 73 0.23 -4.18 -16.93
CA LEU A 73 1.07 -3.60 -17.98
C LEU A 73 2.30 -4.44 -18.39
N PRO A 74 2.95 -5.23 -17.50
CA PRO A 74 4.10 -6.05 -17.91
C PRO A 74 3.79 -7.02 -19.06
N VAL A 75 2.54 -7.47 -19.18
CA VAL A 75 2.11 -8.34 -20.27
C VAL A 75 2.31 -7.67 -21.63
N LEU A 76 2.06 -6.37 -21.74
CA LEU A 76 2.27 -5.62 -23.00
C LEU A 76 3.74 -5.61 -23.40
N PHE A 77 4.65 -5.50 -22.43
CA PHE A 77 6.09 -5.55 -22.71
C PHE A 77 6.56 -6.95 -23.08
N LEU A 78 5.96 -8.00 -22.50
CA LEU A 78 6.24 -9.38 -22.90
C LEU A 78 5.79 -9.63 -24.34
N TRP A 79 4.60 -9.21 -24.72
CA TRP A 79 4.10 -9.34 -26.07
C TRP A 79 4.93 -8.55 -27.10
N ALA A 80 5.43 -7.38 -26.70
CA ALA A 80 6.35 -6.63 -27.55
C ALA A 80 7.68 -7.37 -27.74
N LYS A 81 8.18 -8.02 -26.67
CA LYS A 81 9.40 -8.84 -26.75
C LYS A 81 9.22 -10.07 -27.64
N ASP A 82 8.03 -10.67 -27.61
CA ASP A 82 7.68 -11.84 -28.42
C ASP A 82 7.34 -11.46 -29.88
N GLY A 83 7.41 -10.16 -30.24
CA GLY A 83 7.15 -9.67 -31.59
C GLY A 83 5.66 -9.65 -31.98
N ILE A 84 4.74 -9.80 -31.02
CA ILE A 84 3.29 -9.80 -31.24
C ILE A 84 2.78 -8.37 -31.46
N MET A 85 3.40 -7.39 -30.81
CA MET A 85 3.05 -5.98 -30.91
C MET A 85 4.27 -5.08 -30.75
N ASP A 86 4.14 -3.82 -31.14
CA ASP A 86 5.16 -2.80 -30.86
C ASP A 86 5.21 -2.47 -29.37
N SER A 87 6.38 -2.03 -28.90
CA SER A 87 6.56 -1.61 -27.50
C SER A 87 5.57 -0.49 -27.14
N PRO A 88 4.81 -0.61 -26.05
CA PRO A 88 3.81 0.38 -25.68
C PRO A 88 4.49 1.73 -25.39
N SER A 89 3.96 2.79 -26.00
CA SER A 89 4.43 4.15 -25.75
C SER A 89 3.99 4.64 -24.37
N LEU A 90 4.72 5.61 -23.82
CA LEU A 90 4.33 6.24 -22.55
C LEU A 90 2.91 6.80 -22.61
N LEU A 91 2.52 7.37 -23.76
CA LEU A 91 1.17 7.89 -23.97
C LEU A 91 0.10 6.79 -23.88
N THR A 92 0.37 5.63 -24.48
CA THR A 92 -0.52 4.46 -24.43
C THR A 92 -0.73 4.00 -22.97
N ILE A 93 0.36 3.87 -22.20
CA ILE A 93 0.31 3.48 -20.79
C ILE A 93 -0.50 4.50 -19.98
N MET A 94 -0.26 5.78 -20.21
CA MET A 94 -0.98 6.87 -19.51
C MET A 94 -2.48 6.84 -19.85
N LEU A 95 -2.86 6.64 -21.10
CA LEU A 95 -4.26 6.55 -21.51
C LEU A 95 -4.97 5.34 -20.93
N ILE A 96 -4.32 4.17 -20.92
CA ILE A 96 -4.86 2.94 -20.31
C ILE A 96 -5.12 3.18 -18.83
N SER A 97 -4.15 3.73 -18.10
CA SER A 97 -4.27 4.01 -16.68
C SER A 97 -5.36 5.04 -16.38
N LEU A 98 -5.46 6.09 -17.20
CA LEU A 98 -6.51 7.11 -17.08
C LEU A 98 -7.89 6.52 -17.31
N CYS A 99 -8.07 5.77 -18.39
CA CYS A 99 -9.36 5.11 -18.68
C CYS A 99 -9.75 4.13 -17.59
N GLY A 100 -8.80 3.33 -17.10
CA GLY A 100 -9.02 2.41 -15.99
C GLY A 100 -9.43 3.12 -14.71
N GLY A 101 -8.79 4.23 -14.36
CA GLY A 101 -9.15 5.05 -13.21
C GLY A 101 -10.56 5.65 -13.34
N ILE A 102 -10.91 6.20 -14.48
CA ILE A 102 -12.26 6.75 -14.77
C ILE A 102 -13.32 5.64 -14.65
N LEU A 103 -13.07 4.48 -15.26
CA LEU A 103 -13.97 3.33 -15.16
C LEU A 103 -14.16 2.90 -13.69
N GLY A 104 -13.09 2.80 -12.92
CA GLY A 104 -13.15 2.43 -11.50
C GLY A 104 -14.06 3.40 -10.70
N VAL A 105 -13.92 4.69 -10.92
CA VAL A 105 -14.79 5.71 -10.28
C VAL A 105 -16.24 5.55 -10.71
N LEU A 106 -16.50 5.39 -12.02
CA LEU A 106 -17.85 5.23 -12.54
C LEU A 106 -18.55 3.99 -12.00
N PHE A 107 -17.84 2.87 -11.86
CA PHE A 107 -18.39 1.66 -11.25
C PHE A 107 -18.61 1.82 -9.74
N MET A 108 -17.71 2.52 -9.04
CA MET A 108 -17.82 2.67 -7.60
C MET A 108 -18.99 3.56 -7.17
N VAL A 109 -19.40 4.55 -7.97
CA VAL A 109 -20.52 5.45 -7.64
C VAL A 109 -21.81 4.69 -7.32
N PRO A 110 -22.34 3.79 -8.19
CA PRO A 110 -23.53 3.02 -7.88
C PRO A 110 -23.28 1.93 -6.80
N LEU A 111 -22.10 1.30 -6.82
CA LEU A 111 -21.78 0.21 -5.90
C LEU A 111 -21.58 0.71 -4.46
N ARG A 112 -21.14 1.95 -4.27
CA ARG A 112 -20.93 2.53 -2.95
C ARG A 112 -22.15 2.42 -2.04
N ASN A 113 -23.34 2.71 -2.57
CA ASN A 113 -24.57 2.65 -1.78
C ASN A 113 -24.89 1.21 -1.35
N ALA A 114 -24.68 0.23 -2.23
CA ALA A 114 -24.93 -1.16 -1.93
C ALA A 114 -23.88 -1.72 -0.95
N LEU A 115 -22.60 -1.62 -1.29
CA LEU A 115 -21.53 -2.30 -0.56
C LEU A 115 -21.12 -1.55 0.73
N ILE A 116 -21.03 -0.22 0.70
CA ILE A 116 -20.53 0.53 1.85
C ILE A 116 -21.66 0.97 2.80
N VAL A 117 -22.81 1.37 2.25
CA VAL A 117 -23.89 1.90 3.10
C VAL A 117 -24.82 0.79 3.60
N LYS A 118 -25.35 -0.05 2.69
CA LYS A 118 -26.32 -1.10 3.08
C LYS A 118 -25.66 -2.29 3.76
N GLU A 119 -24.51 -2.72 3.29
CA GLU A 119 -23.79 -3.89 3.80
C GLU A 119 -22.70 -3.53 4.83
N HIS A 120 -22.74 -2.32 5.39
CA HIS A 120 -21.71 -1.85 6.32
C HIS A 120 -21.55 -2.73 7.57
N GLY A 121 -22.62 -3.33 8.04
CA GLY A 121 -22.61 -4.21 9.22
C GLY A 121 -22.23 -5.66 8.94
N THR A 122 -22.28 -6.09 7.67
CA THR A 122 -22.03 -7.48 7.26
C THR A 122 -20.66 -7.67 6.60
N LEU A 123 -20.20 -6.66 5.86
CA LEU A 123 -18.89 -6.69 5.20
C LEU A 123 -17.80 -6.08 6.09
N PRO A 124 -16.75 -6.85 6.42
CA PRO A 124 -15.63 -6.32 7.17
C PRO A 124 -14.74 -5.47 6.24
N TYR A 125 -14.44 -4.25 6.66
CA TYR A 125 -13.48 -3.36 6.01
C TYR A 125 -12.30 -3.09 6.94
N PRO A 126 -11.40 -4.08 7.17
CA PRO A 126 -10.39 -3.99 8.23
C PRO A 126 -9.41 -2.84 8.00
N GLU A 127 -9.01 -2.60 6.77
CA GLU A 127 -8.08 -1.52 6.44
C GLU A 127 -8.71 -0.14 6.62
N GLY A 128 -9.94 0.06 6.13
CA GLY A 128 -10.67 1.31 6.31
C GLY A 128 -10.94 1.61 7.79
N THR A 129 -11.30 0.59 8.57
CA THR A 129 -11.50 0.70 10.01
C THR A 129 -10.20 1.08 10.73
N ALA A 130 -9.10 0.40 10.41
CA ALA A 130 -7.78 0.73 10.99
C ALA A 130 -7.34 2.15 10.63
N CYS A 131 -7.57 2.61 9.40
CA CYS A 131 -7.30 3.99 9.01
C CYS A 131 -8.14 4.99 9.81
N ALA A 132 -9.42 4.71 10.02
CA ALA A 132 -10.30 5.56 10.81
C ALA A 132 -9.83 5.62 12.28
N GLU A 133 -9.49 4.49 12.88
CA GLU A 133 -8.97 4.42 14.25
C GLU A 133 -7.65 5.20 14.40
N VAL A 134 -6.75 5.10 13.43
CA VAL A 134 -5.49 5.86 13.43
C VAL A 134 -5.76 7.36 13.35
N LEU A 135 -6.70 7.80 12.51
CA LEU A 135 -7.08 9.21 12.40
C LEU A 135 -7.72 9.73 13.68
N LEU A 136 -8.60 8.95 14.31
CA LEU A 136 -9.23 9.30 15.59
C LEU A 136 -8.20 9.36 16.71
N ALA A 137 -7.32 8.37 16.83
CA ALA A 137 -6.24 8.37 17.80
C ALA A 137 -5.30 9.57 17.63
N GLY A 138 -5.09 10.00 16.37
CA GLY A 138 -4.33 11.19 16.06
C GLY A 138 -5.03 12.47 16.51
N GLU A 139 -6.35 12.57 16.39
CA GLU A 139 -7.13 13.73 16.80
C GLU A 139 -7.19 13.86 18.35
N GLU A 140 -7.46 12.74 19.02
CA GLU A 140 -7.47 12.71 20.48
C GLU A 140 -6.11 13.04 21.10
N GLY A 141 -5.03 12.77 20.38
CA GLY A 141 -3.67 13.03 20.83
C GLY A 141 -3.23 12.11 21.97
N GLY A 142 -2.29 12.57 22.78
CA GLY A 142 -1.88 11.87 23.99
C GLY A 142 -1.08 10.58 23.74
N ALA A 143 -1.34 9.54 24.52
CA ALA A 143 -0.59 8.28 24.50
C ALA A 143 -0.83 7.49 23.20
N SER A 144 -2.06 7.47 22.68
CA SER A 144 -2.45 6.76 21.47
C SER A 144 -1.70 7.28 20.23
N ALA A 145 -1.66 8.60 20.05
CA ALA A 145 -0.91 9.21 18.96
C ALA A 145 0.59 8.93 19.07
N LYS A 146 1.17 9.01 20.28
CA LYS A 146 2.60 8.69 20.50
C LYS A 146 2.92 7.25 20.12
N SER A 147 2.05 6.30 20.42
CA SER A 147 2.22 4.89 20.10
C SER A 147 2.26 4.67 18.58
N VAL A 148 1.36 5.31 17.81
CA VAL A 148 1.32 5.24 16.34
C VAL A 148 2.61 5.80 15.73
N PHE A 149 3.04 7.00 16.16
CA PHE A 149 4.28 7.60 15.63
C PHE A 149 5.54 6.82 16.04
N ALA A 150 5.57 6.26 17.26
CA ALA A 150 6.66 5.40 17.71
C ALA A 150 6.74 4.12 16.89
N GLY A 151 5.60 3.47 16.62
CA GLY A 151 5.52 2.29 15.75
C GLY A 151 6.00 2.58 14.34
N MET A 152 5.57 3.69 13.75
CA MET A 152 6.04 4.11 12.43
C MET A 152 7.55 4.38 12.41
N GLY A 153 8.08 5.06 13.42
CA GLY A 153 9.52 5.31 13.55
C GLY A 153 10.33 4.03 13.70
N PHE A 154 9.83 3.09 14.50
CA PHE A 154 10.45 1.78 14.66
C PHE A 154 10.44 0.99 13.34
N ALA A 155 9.33 0.96 12.64
CA ALA A 155 9.22 0.29 11.35
C ALA A 155 10.16 0.89 10.29
N ALA A 156 10.24 2.22 10.22
CA ALA A 156 11.15 2.92 9.32
C ALA A 156 12.62 2.62 9.64
N LEU A 157 12.98 2.63 10.93
CA LEU A 157 14.33 2.28 11.39
C LEU A 157 14.69 0.83 11.06
N PHE A 158 13.78 -0.09 11.35
CA PHE A 158 13.96 -1.51 11.03
C PHE A 158 14.18 -1.70 9.52
N LYS A 159 13.34 -1.07 8.70
CA LYS A 159 13.46 -1.15 7.24
C LYS A 159 14.75 -0.51 6.73
N PHE A 160 15.20 0.57 7.33
CA PHE A 160 16.48 1.19 7.02
C PHE A 160 17.67 0.28 7.36
N ILE A 161 17.62 -0.43 8.48
CA ILE A 161 18.66 -1.38 8.89
C ILE A 161 18.72 -2.58 7.94
N THR A 162 17.56 -3.12 7.56
CA THR A 162 17.48 -4.30 6.69
C THR A 162 17.84 -4.00 5.24
N ASP A 163 17.27 -2.95 4.66
CA ASP A 163 17.40 -2.66 3.23
C ASP A 163 18.50 -1.62 2.94
N GLY A 164 18.68 -0.64 3.83
CA GLY A 164 19.67 0.43 3.68
C GLY A 164 21.07 -0.04 4.03
N ILE A 165 21.27 -0.51 5.25
CA ILE A 165 22.57 -0.93 5.76
C ILE A 165 22.86 -2.40 5.42
N LYS A 166 21.82 -3.20 5.12
CA LYS A 166 21.91 -4.64 4.77
C LYS A 166 22.64 -5.48 5.83
N VAL A 167 22.52 -5.12 7.10
CA VAL A 167 23.09 -5.86 8.22
C VAL A 167 22.34 -7.17 8.45
N ILE A 168 21.03 -7.15 8.23
CA ILE A 168 20.17 -8.32 8.37
C ILE A 168 19.66 -8.67 6.97
N PRO A 169 19.84 -9.91 6.50
CA PRO A 169 19.27 -10.33 5.23
C PRO A 169 17.73 -10.27 5.32
N GLY A 170 17.10 -9.56 4.38
CA GLY A 170 15.63 -9.47 4.32
C GLY A 170 14.95 -10.79 3.97
N VAL A 171 15.71 -11.76 3.45
CA VAL A 171 15.26 -13.10 3.09
C VAL A 171 16.21 -14.11 3.67
N ILE A 172 15.71 -15.03 4.47
CA ILE A 172 16.46 -16.17 4.96
C ILE A 172 16.11 -17.37 4.08
N THR A 173 17.08 -17.81 3.29
CA THR A 173 16.95 -19.04 2.49
C THR A 173 17.53 -20.21 3.27
N ALA A 174 16.68 -21.16 3.62
CA ALA A 174 17.13 -22.42 4.22
C ALA A 174 17.07 -23.54 3.16
N PRO A 175 18.20 -24.01 2.62
CA PRO A 175 18.20 -25.15 1.71
C PRO A 175 17.89 -26.42 2.50
N ILE A 176 16.72 -27.00 2.26
CA ILE A 176 16.34 -28.30 2.81
C ILE A 176 16.80 -29.35 1.83
N LYS A 177 17.96 -29.96 2.12
CA LYS A 177 18.46 -31.13 1.38
C LYS A 177 17.68 -32.37 1.82
N SER A 178 16.65 -32.73 1.09
CA SER A 178 16.02 -34.04 1.19
C SER A 178 16.52 -34.94 0.06
N LEU A 179 16.62 -36.24 0.33
CA LEU A 179 17.37 -37.25 -0.45
C LEU A 179 17.07 -37.32 -1.96
N LYS A 180 16.10 -36.61 -2.51
CA LYS A 180 15.78 -36.63 -3.95
C LYS A 180 15.26 -35.32 -4.56
N THR A 181 15.12 -34.25 -3.78
CA THR A 181 14.56 -32.99 -4.29
C THR A 181 15.21 -31.81 -3.54
N GLU A 182 15.79 -30.87 -4.26
CA GLU A 182 16.25 -29.61 -3.67
C GLU A 182 15.01 -28.71 -3.45
N LEU A 183 14.52 -28.65 -2.23
CA LEU A 183 13.51 -27.70 -1.80
C LEU A 183 14.20 -26.53 -1.11
N SER A 184 14.02 -25.33 -1.60
CA SER A 184 14.42 -24.10 -0.92
C SER A 184 13.20 -23.49 -0.22
N ALA A 185 13.28 -23.30 1.09
CA ALA A 185 12.31 -22.52 1.85
C ALA A 185 12.85 -21.10 2.01
N GLU A 186 12.08 -20.13 1.53
CA GLU A 186 12.41 -18.71 1.68
C GLU A 186 11.50 -18.07 2.72
N VAL A 187 12.09 -17.51 3.75
CA VAL A 187 11.37 -16.76 4.79
C VAL A 187 11.70 -15.28 4.63
N TYR A 188 10.69 -14.52 4.28
CA TYR A 188 10.80 -13.05 4.19
C TYR A 188 10.65 -12.44 5.58
N LEU A 189 11.66 -11.71 6.03
CA LEU A 189 11.58 -10.93 7.27
C LEU A 189 10.79 -9.64 6.98
N SER A 190 9.51 -9.68 7.30
CA SER A 190 8.61 -8.53 7.19
C SER A 190 7.90 -8.30 8.50
N LEU A 191 7.75 -7.05 8.89
CA LEU A 191 6.94 -6.66 10.05
C LEU A 191 5.47 -7.04 9.91
N ILE A 192 4.98 -7.27 8.69
CA ILE A 192 3.62 -7.76 8.42
C ILE A 192 3.39 -9.14 9.04
N HIS A 193 4.40 -10.01 9.06
CA HIS A 193 4.30 -11.33 9.70
C HIS A 193 4.27 -11.26 11.22
N ILE A 194 4.72 -10.16 11.81
CA ILE A 194 4.70 -9.93 13.26
C ILE A 194 3.36 -9.30 13.67
N SER A 195 2.79 -8.44 12.83
CA SER A 195 1.56 -7.70 13.13
C SER A 195 0.26 -8.41 12.71
N GLU A 196 0.31 -9.40 11.81
CA GLU A 196 -0.86 -10.15 11.35
C GLU A 196 -0.67 -11.69 11.43
N PRO A 197 -0.39 -12.26 12.62
CA PRO A 197 -0.27 -13.71 12.74
C PRO A 197 -1.60 -14.46 12.50
N THR A 198 -2.72 -13.74 12.45
CA THR A 198 -4.07 -14.31 12.32
C THR A 198 -4.51 -14.58 10.88
N ARG A 199 -3.83 -14.02 9.87
CA ARG A 199 -4.21 -14.27 8.47
C ARG A 199 -3.90 -15.68 7.96
N LEU A 200 -2.94 -16.36 8.56
CA LEU A 200 -2.61 -17.76 8.23
C LEU A 200 -3.65 -18.77 8.77
N GLY A 201 -4.48 -18.38 9.73
CA GLY A 201 -5.53 -19.23 10.28
C GLY A 201 -6.87 -19.20 9.51
N MET A 202 -7.01 -18.35 8.50
CA MET A 202 -8.24 -18.18 7.71
C MET A 202 -8.22 -18.88 6.34
N ILE A 203 -7.18 -19.66 6.03
CA ILE A 203 -7.06 -20.44 4.78
C ILE A 203 -7.06 -21.95 5.10
N SER A 204 -7.74 -22.36 6.16
CA SER A 204 -8.05 -23.79 6.39
C SER A 204 -9.52 -24.05 6.32
#